data_95700f5f989883295452ab68b6c14afd
#
_entry.id   95700f5f989883295452ab68b6c14afd
#
_cell.length_a   1.000
_cell.length_b   1.000
_cell.length_c   1.000
_cell.angle_alpha   90.00
_cell.angle_beta   90.00
_cell.angle_gamma   90.00
#
_symmetry.space_group_name_H-M   'P 1'
#
loop_
_entity.id
_entity.type
_entity.pdbx_description
1 polymer ?
#
loop_
_entity_poly.entity_id
_entity_poly.type
_entity_poly.pdbx_seq_one_letter_code
_entity_poly.pdbx_strand_id
1 'polypeptide(L)'
;MIYISEDMVLRLITWDKTFEAVETAMKKYSEKQTIQNARTKTQIIGKPNMLVTMPGYLNDAKYGALGCKLVSFFPGNNDLPKPMPSVLANIMLFDENSGAVKAVIGAFEITKWRTAAASAVATKHIYENRNKPCNILAILGAGQQGWAHAECFKYFFKFKEIRIWNRTPQKANQLVTELNVKHNTNIFTHVISNEECVRGADVIITVTNALDPIIMDDWVKSGAHINAVGLGRTHHSELEEKLYYHADVYIDHWEGVNSELSGLAKLIEFKGEVGKVIMNQITTEDINRITVFQSLGMAIEDCAMSRLVYDLYIKNQKNV
;
A
#
# COMPACT_ATOMS: atom_id res chain seq x y z
N MET A 1 22.73 17.14 8.53
CA MET A 1 21.92 15.92 8.42
C MET A 1 21.04 15.81 9.65
N ILE A 2 19.77 15.63 9.50
CA ILE A 2 18.76 15.50 10.57
C ILE A 2 18.31 14.04 10.64
N TYR A 3 18.10 13.50 11.85
CA TYR A 3 17.41 12.21 12.04
C TYR A 3 16.00 12.44 12.55
N ILE A 4 15.00 11.92 11.84
CA ILE A 4 13.59 11.99 12.22
C ILE A 4 13.13 10.58 12.57
N SER A 5 12.86 10.33 13.86
CA SER A 5 12.48 9.00 14.36
C SER A 5 11.05 8.61 13.96
N GLU A 6 10.70 7.33 14.08
CA GLU A 6 9.34 6.81 13.85
C GLU A 6 8.29 7.54 14.71
N ASP A 7 8.59 7.80 15.98
CA ASP A 7 7.68 8.55 16.87
C ASP A 7 7.42 9.98 16.39
N MET A 8 8.45 10.63 15.85
CA MET A 8 8.29 11.96 15.25
C MET A 8 7.46 11.89 13.96
N VAL A 9 7.70 10.88 13.12
CA VAL A 9 6.91 10.65 11.90
C VAL A 9 5.43 10.52 12.24
N LEU A 10 5.06 9.66 13.20
CA LEU A 10 3.67 9.44 13.62
C LEU A 10 2.97 10.72 14.10
N ARG A 11 3.70 11.64 14.73
CA ARG A 11 3.13 12.94 15.19
C ARG A 11 2.90 13.94 14.05
N LEU A 12 3.53 13.74 12.91
CA LEU A 12 3.53 14.68 11.78
C LEU A 12 2.54 14.31 10.68
N ILE A 13 2.36 13.01 10.43
CA ILE A 13 1.54 12.52 9.32
C ILE A 13 0.06 12.49 9.69
N THR A 14 -0.79 12.73 8.70
CA THR A 14 -2.26 12.58 8.78
C THR A 14 -2.74 11.87 7.52
N TRP A 15 -3.92 11.26 7.56
CA TRP A 15 -4.46 10.57 6.38
C TRP A 15 -4.63 11.49 5.18
N ASP A 16 -5.17 12.71 5.36
CA ASP A 16 -5.36 13.65 4.26
C ASP A 16 -4.04 14.00 3.56
N LYS A 17 -2.99 14.34 4.34
CA LYS A 17 -1.68 14.69 3.79
C LYS A 17 -1.00 13.50 3.14
N THR A 18 -1.14 12.32 3.73
CA THR A 18 -0.59 11.07 3.17
C THR A 18 -1.27 10.73 1.85
N PHE A 19 -2.60 10.82 1.82
CA PHE A 19 -3.39 10.58 0.59
C PHE A 19 -2.95 11.54 -0.52
N GLU A 20 -2.90 12.84 -0.25
CA GLU A 20 -2.50 13.86 -1.22
C GLU A 20 -1.08 13.63 -1.76
N ALA A 21 -0.13 13.28 -0.88
CA ALA A 21 1.25 12.99 -1.29
C ALA A 21 1.35 11.77 -2.21
N VAL A 22 0.62 10.70 -1.88
CA VAL A 22 0.59 9.45 -2.68
C VAL A 22 -0.16 9.66 -4.00
N GLU A 23 -1.30 10.33 -3.99
CA GLU A 23 -2.07 10.69 -5.20
C GLU A 23 -1.21 11.51 -6.15
N THR A 24 -0.47 12.51 -5.62
CA THR A 24 0.46 13.32 -6.41
C THR A 24 1.57 12.46 -7.00
N ALA A 25 2.19 11.56 -6.23
CA ALA A 25 3.25 10.69 -6.73
C ALA A 25 2.76 9.80 -7.87
N MET A 26 1.59 9.16 -7.74
CA MET A 26 0.97 8.34 -8.79
C MET A 26 0.67 9.15 -10.05
N LYS A 27 0.10 10.35 -9.90
CA LYS A 27 -0.17 11.26 -11.02
C LYS A 27 1.12 11.67 -11.72
N LYS A 28 2.14 12.09 -10.97
CA LYS A 28 3.44 12.51 -11.51
C LYS A 28 4.19 11.39 -12.21
N TYR A 29 4.02 10.14 -11.78
CA TYR A 29 4.55 8.99 -12.50
C TYR A 29 3.95 8.91 -13.92
N SER A 30 2.64 8.99 -14.04
CA SER A 30 1.96 8.94 -15.34
C SER A 30 2.22 10.18 -16.21
N GLU A 31 2.53 11.33 -15.60
CA GLU A 31 3.00 12.54 -16.29
C GLU A 31 4.46 12.45 -16.74
N LYS A 32 5.20 11.36 -16.44
CA LYS A 32 6.63 11.19 -16.71
C LYS A 32 7.52 12.23 -16.02
N GLN A 33 7.09 12.71 -14.86
CA GLN A 33 7.80 13.66 -13.99
C GLN A 33 8.52 12.96 -12.84
N THR A 34 8.95 11.70 -13.06
CA THR A 34 9.59 10.88 -12.02
C THR A 34 10.67 9.99 -12.57
N ILE A 35 11.61 9.61 -11.72
CA ILE A 35 12.51 8.48 -11.95
C ILE A 35 12.13 7.41 -10.94
N GLN A 36 11.56 6.32 -11.44
CA GLN A 36 11.18 5.15 -10.66
C GLN A 36 12.01 3.97 -11.14
N ASN A 37 12.94 3.50 -10.30
CA ASN A 37 13.75 2.34 -10.63
C ASN A 37 13.17 1.06 -10.02
N ALA A 38 13.46 -0.08 -10.62
CA ALA A 38 13.21 -1.38 -9.99
C ALA A 38 14.02 -1.48 -8.68
N ARG A 39 13.40 -2.10 -7.66
CA ARG A 39 14.08 -2.31 -6.38
C ARG A 39 15.27 -3.27 -6.51
N THR A 40 16.35 -2.98 -5.82
CA THR A 40 17.53 -3.83 -5.79
C THR A 40 17.57 -4.62 -4.49
N LYS A 41 17.77 -5.94 -4.59
CA LYS A 41 17.85 -6.86 -3.45
C LYS A 41 19.29 -7.31 -3.26
N THR A 42 19.85 -7.06 -2.06
CA THR A 42 21.16 -7.56 -1.65
C THR A 42 20.95 -8.58 -0.53
N GLN A 43 21.11 -9.86 -0.86
CA GLN A 43 20.90 -10.96 0.10
C GLN A 43 22.22 -11.37 0.75
N ILE A 44 22.18 -11.70 2.04
CA ILE A 44 23.32 -12.29 2.74
C ILE A 44 23.46 -13.74 2.31
N ILE A 45 24.66 -14.12 1.86
CA ILE A 45 24.94 -15.49 1.37
C ILE A 45 24.61 -16.52 2.46
N GLY A 46 23.82 -17.53 2.10
CA GLY A 46 23.41 -18.61 3.01
C GLY A 46 22.39 -18.25 4.07
N LYS A 47 21.80 -17.04 4.01
CA LYS A 47 20.76 -16.59 4.95
C LYS A 47 19.55 -16.00 4.21
N PRO A 48 18.35 -16.05 4.80
CA PRO A 48 17.16 -15.39 4.22
C PRO A 48 17.19 -13.86 4.37
N ASN A 49 18.21 -13.32 5.07
CA ASN A 49 18.35 -11.91 5.41
C ASN A 49 18.71 -11.09 4.17
N MET A 50 18.05 -9.95 3.97
CA MET A 50 18.33 -9.10 2.82
C MET A 50 18.19 -7.61 3.13
N LEU A 51 18.89 -6.79 2.36
CA LEU A 51 18.67 -5.36 2.24
C LEU A 51 18.05 -5.08 0.87
N VAL A 52 16.96 -4.31 0.86
CA VAL A 52 16.31 -3.82 -0.36
C VAL A 52 16.53 -2.33 -0.45
N THR A 53 16.97 -1.84 -1.60
CA THR A 53 17.12 -0.41 -1.88
C THR A 53 16.13 0.03 -2.94
N MET A 54 15.49 1.17 -2.70
CA MET A 54 14.47 1.74 -3.57
C MET A 54 14.78 3.24 -3.80
N PRO A 55 15.69 3.57 -4.72
CA PRO A 55 15.96 4.95 -5.09
C PRO A 55 14.85 5.49 -6.00
N GLY A 56 14.53 6.79 -5.85
CA GLY A 56 13.55 7.47 -6.68
C GLY A 56 13.74 8.97 -6.69
N TYR A 57 13.21 9.60 -7.73
CA TYR A 57 13.12 11.04 -7.88
C TYR A 57 11.71 11.44 -8.30
N LEU A 58 11.14 12.39 -7.59
CA LEU A 58 9.83 12.98 -7.88
C LEU A 58 10.03 14.47 -8.17
N ASN A 59 9.65 14.90 -9.39
CA ASN A 59 9.64 16.30 -9.77
C ASN A 59 8.26 16.91 -9.50
N ASP A 60 8.13 17.58 -8.36
CA ASP A 60 6.90 18.26 -7.95
C ASP A 60 7.22 19.45 -7.04
N ALA A 61 6.45 20.52 -7.15
CA ALA A 61 6.71 21.75 -6.37
C ALA A 61 6.50 21.56 -4.86
N LYS A 62 5.53 20.72 -4.45
CA LYS A 62 5.14 20.50 -3.05
C LYS A 62 5.82 19.27 -2.45
N TYR A 63 5.82 18.17 -3.19
CA TYR A 63 6.26 16.86 -2.71
C TYR A 63 7.55 16.38 -3.40
N GLY A 64 8.18 17.23 -4.24
CA GLY A 64 9.38 16.88 -4.98
C GLY A 64 10.55 16.49 -4.08
N ALA A 65 11.22 15.39 -4.41
CA ALA A 65 12.32 14.86 -3.63
C ALA A 65 13.18 13.86 -4.39
N LEU A 66 14.48 13.89 -4.13
CA LEU A 66 15.43 12.83 -4.43
C LEU A 66 15.62 12.02 -3.14
N GLY A 67 15.30 10.73 -3.17
CA GLY A 67 15.37 9.89 -1.99
C GLY A 67 15.68 8.43 -2.28
N CYS A 68 16.04 7.70 -1.23
CA CYS A 68 16.24 6.26 -1.29
C CYS A 68 15.71 5.60 -0.02
N LYS A 69 14.70 4.72 -0.14
CA LYS A 69 14.29 3.87 0.97
C LYS A 69 15.21 2.65 1.06
N LEU A 70 15.67 2.38 2.26
CA LEU A 70 16.46 1.21 2.66
C LEU A 70 15.57 0.34 3.55
N VAL A 71 15.28 -0.87 3.12
CA VAL A 71 14.48 -1.84 3.89
C VAL A 71 15.32 -3.06 4.18
N SER A 72 15.49 -3.40 5.45
CA SER A 72 16.11 -4.66 5.86
C SER A 72 15.02 -5.67 6.21
N PHE A 73 15.14 -6.89 5.67
CA PHE A 73 14.29 -8.03 5.98
C PHE A 73 15.11 -9.10 6.67
N PHE A 74 14.85 -9.32 7.96
CA PHE A 74 15.57 -10.24 8.84
C PHE A 74 14.56 -11.09 9.60
N PRO A 75 14.07 -12.20 9.03
CA PRO A 75 12.96 -12.98 9.60
C PRO A 75 13.24 -13.54 11.00
N GLY A 76 14.50 -13.80 11.34
CA GLY A 76 14.92 -14.27 12.67
C GLY A 76 14.97 -13.19 13.76
N ASN A 77 14.66 -11.93 13.48
CA ASN A 77 14.76 -10.86 14.49
C ASN A 77 13.81 -11.05 15.68
N ASN A 78 12.67 -11.71 15.50
CA ASN A 78 11.74 -12.00 16.59
C ASN A 78 12.30 -13.02 17.61
N ASP A 79 13.26 -13.83 17.19
CA ASP A 79 13.88 -14.90 18.00
C ASP A 79 15.17 -14.43 18.70
N LEU A 80 15.54 -13.15 18.54
CA LEU A 80 16.68 -12.56 19.23
C LEU A 80 16.42 -12.46 20.75
N PRO A 81 17.44 -12.49 21.59
CA PRO A 81 17.31 -12.28 23.04
C PRO A 81 16.57 -11.00 23.42
N LYS A 82 16.71 -9.95 22.59
CA LYS A 82 15.87 -8.75 22.57
C LYS A 82 15.16 -8.70 21.23
N PRO A 83 13.89 -9.12 21.16
CA PRO A 83 13.15 -9.17 19.91
C PRO A 83 13.10 -7.83 19.18
N MET A 84 13.26 -7.87 17.87
CA MET A 84 13.16 -6.72 16.97
C MET A 84 12.19 -7.04 15.83
N PRO A 85 11.61 -6.03 15.17
CA PRO A 85 10.81 -6.25 13.97
C PRO A 85 11.61 -6.96 12.87
N SER A 86 10.97 -7.89 12.17
CA SER A 86 11.60 -8.59 11.04
C SER A 86 11.87 -7.66 9.85
N VAL A 87 11.15 -6.53 9.78
CA VAL A 87 11.32 -5.50 8.76
C VAL A 87 11.64 -4.18 9.44
N LEU A 88 12.75 -3.57 9.04
CA LEU A 88 13.15 -2.23 9.47
C LEU A 88 13.35 -1.38 8.21
N ALA A 89 13.02 -0.10 8.26
CA ALA A 89 13.15 0.78 7.12
C ALA A 89 13.58 2.19 7.51
N ASN A 90 14.39 2.79 6.65
CA ASN A 90 14.73 4.22 6.70
C ASN A 90 14.69 4.81 5.29
N ILE A 91 14.35 6.09 5.17
CA ILE A 91 14.48 6.85 3.93
C ILE A 91 15.59 7.87 4.09
N MET A 92 16.54 7.88 3.15
CA MET A 92 17.51 8.96 3.00
C MET A 92 16.94 10.00 2.04
N LEU A 93 16.78 11.22 2.52
CA LEU A 93 16.36 12.38 1.71
C LEU A 93 17.59 13.21 1.36
N PHE A 94 17.75 13.53 0.09
CA PHE A 94 18.91 14.26 -0.43
C PHE A 94 18.54 15.68 -0.82
N ASP A 95 19.53 16.57 -0.81
CA ASP A 95 19.46 17.86 -1.45
C ASP A 95 19.71 17.71 -2.94
N GLU A 96 18.79 18.15 -3.76
CA GLU A 96 18.83 17.94 -5.22
C GLU A 96 19.96 18.74 -5.92
N ASN A 97 20.45 19.81 -5.30
CA ASN A 97 21.49 20.65 -5.89
C ASN A 97 22.90 20.19 -5.52
N SER A 98 23.08 19.72 -4.30
CA SER A 98 24.41 19.38 -3.76
C SER A 98 24.65 17.88 -3.61
N GLY A 99 23.58 17.05 -3.64
CA GLY A 99 23.67 15.61 -3.34
C GLY A 99 23.89 15.32 -1.83
N ALA A 100 23.93 16.33 -0.98
CA ALA A 100 24.12 16.14 0.46
C ALA A 100 22.87 15.48 1.10
N VAL A 101 23.10 14.60 2.09
CA VAL A 101 21.98 14.02 2.86
C VAL A 101 21.37 15.09 3.74
N LYS A 102 20.11 15.45 3.51
CA LYS A 102 19.32 16.39 4.31
C LYS A 102 18.81 15.74 5.59
N ALA A 103 18.22 14.55 5.44
CA ALA A 103 17.64 13.81 6.56
C ALA A 103 17.73 12.30 6.36
N VAL A 104 17.78 11.57 7.48
CA VAL A 104 17.46 10.15 7.57
C VAL A 104 16.16 10.04 8.37
N ILE A 105 15.15 9.38 7.81
CA ILE A 105 13.78 9.37 8.32
C ILE A 105 13.38 7.92 8.58
N GLY A 106 12.87 7.62 9.78
CA GLY A 106 12.25 6.33 10.08
C GLY A 106 11.11 6.06 9.09
N ALA A 107 11.10 4.90 8.47
CA ALA A 107 10.24 4.64 7.33
C ALA A 107 9.29 3.45 7.50
N PHE A 108 9.24 2.85 8.69
CA PHE A 108 8.27 1.79 8.99
C PHE A 108 6.84 2.35 8.94
N GLU A 109 6.58 3.44 9.67
CA GLU A 109 5.26 4.09 9.65
C GLU A 109 4.95 4.69 8.28
N ILE A 110 5.91 5.35 7.64
CA ILE A 110 5.72 5.86 6.27
C ILE A 110 5.28 4.74 5.33
N THR A 111 5.98 3.60 5.33
CA THR A 111 5.65 2.46 4.47
C THR A 111 4.25 1.92 4.76
N LYS A 112 3.88 1.83 6.04
CA LYS A 112 2.57 1.37 6.47
C LYS A 112 1.46 2.29 5.96
N TRP A 113 1.59 3.59 6.17
CA TRP A 113 0.59 4.60 5.81
C TRP A 113 0.48 4.83 4.30
N ARG A 114 1.63 4.98 3.58
CA ARG A 114 1.58 5.23 2.14
C ARG A 114 1.00 4.06 1.35
N THR A 115 1.21 2.80 1.81
CA THR A 115 0.66 1.61 1.16
C THR A 115 -0.86 1.58 1.28
N ALA A 116 -1.42 1.87 2.46
CA ALA A 116 -2.86 1.98 2.65
C ALA A 116 -3.45 3.16 1.87
N ALA A 117 -2.74 4.29 1.82
CA ALA A 117 -3.16 5.44 1.02
C ALA A 117 -3.16 5.14 -0.48
N ALA A 118 -2.19 4.37 -1.00
CA ALA A 118 -2.18 3.94 -2.40
C ALA A 118 -3.44 3.15 -2.77
N SER A 119 -3.84 2.21 -1.91
CA SER A 119 -5.10 1.47 -2.07
C SER A 119 -6.33 2.39 -1.99
N ALA A 120 -6.32 3.38 -1.08
CA ALA A 120 -7.42 4.34 -0.96
C ALA A 120 -7.51 5.26 -2.19
N VAL A 121 -6.39 5.74 -2.74
CA VAL A 121 -6.33 6.51 -3.98
C VAL A 121 -6.90 5.69 -5.15
N ALA A 122 -6.45 4.45 -5.32
CA ALA A 122 -6.95 3.57 -6.37
C ALA A 122 -8.46 3.34 -6.22
N THR A 123 -8.93 3.01 -5.01
CA THR A 123 -10.36 2.80 -4.73
C THR A 123 -11.19 4.03 -5.04
N LYS A 124 -10.75 5.23 -4.64
CA LYS A 124 -11.45 6.48 -4.91
C LYS A 124 -11.61 6.70 -6.42
N HIS A 125 -10.54 6.62 -7.18
CA HIS A 125 -10.56 6.95 -8.61
C HIS A 125 -11.10 5.83 -9.50
N ILE A 126 -10.90 4.57 -9.14
CA ILE A 126 -11.38 3.43 -9.95
C ILE A 126 -12.80 3.01 -9.56
N TYR A 127 -13.13 2.97 -8.27
CA TYR A 127 -14.38 2.39 -7.77
C TYR A 127 -15.41 3.45 -7.38
N GLU A 128 -15.08 4.42 -6.53
CA GLU A 128 -16.02 5.40 -6.02
C GLU A 128 -16.54 6.33 -7.15
N ASN A 129 -15.69 6.70 -8.11
CA ASN A 129 -16.09 7.48 -9.29
C ASN A 129 -17.13 6.77 -10.19
N ARG A 130 -17.33 5.46 -9.99
CA ARG A 130 -18.42 4.70 -10.66
C ARG A 130 -19.77 4.85 -9.96
N ASN A 131 -19.88 5.70 -8.94
CA ASN A 131 -21.08 5.93 -8.11
C ASN A 131 -21.63 4.63 -7.47
N LYS A 132 -20.75 3.71 -7.13
CA LYS A 132 -21.12 2.45 -6.47
C LYS A 132 -21.15 2.59 -4.96
N PRO A 133 -22.03 1.85 -4.27
CA PRO A 133 -22.08 1.89 -2.82
C PRO A 133 -20.83 1.26 -2.20
N CYS A 134 -20.31 1.87 -1.14
CA CYS A 134 -19.28 1.31 -0.27
C CYS A 134 -19.93 0.80 1.03
N ASN A 135 -20.69 -0.32 0.97
CA ASN A 135 -21.36 -0.87 2.15
C ASN A 135 -20.45 -1.84 2.93
N ILE A 136 -19.79 -2.76 2.22
CA ILE A 136 -19.00 -3.83 2.84
C ILE A 136 -17.57 -3.77 2.32
N LEU A 137 -16.62 -3.64 3.26
CA LEU A 137 -15.19 -3.80 3.04
C LEU A 137 -14.73 -5.14 3.59
N ALA A 138 -13.99 -5.90 2.79
CA ALA A 138 -13.30 -7.12 3.22
C ALA A 138 -11.80 -6.88 3.31
N ILE A 139 -11.18 -7.22 4.42
CA ILE A 139 -9.72 -7.14 4.63
C ILE A 139 -9.21 -8.54 4.98
N LEU A 140 -8.37 -9.10 4.10
CA LEU A 140 -7.71 -10.36 4.31
C LEU A 140 -6.26 -10.13 4.74
N GLY A 141 -6.00 -10.34 6.03
CA GLY A 141 -4.74 -10.08 6.72
C GLY A 141 -4.89 -9.13 7.90
N ALA A 142 -4.51 -9.57 9.11
CA ALA A 142 -4.60 -8.78 10.34
C ALA A 142 -3.20 -8.39 10.89
N GLY A 143 -2.26 -8.11 9.99
CA GLY A 143 -0.95 -7.56 10.32
C GLY A 143 -0.94 -6.03 10.30
N GLN A 144 0.26 -5.44 10.24
CA GLN A 144 0.44 -3.98 10.20
C GLN A 144 -0.27 -3.34 9.01
N GLN A 145 -0.27 -3.99 7.84
CA GLN A 145 -0.99 -3.50 6.67
C GLN A 145 -2.52 -3.65 6.84
N GLY A 146 -2.99 -4.74 7.45
CA GLY A 146 -4.42 -4.90 7.76
C GLY A 146 -4.93 -3.78 8.67
N TRP A 147 -4.17 -3.46 9.72
CA TRP A 147 -4.46 -2.33 10.60
C TRP A 147 -4.51 -1.00 9.84
N ALA A 148 -3.48 -0.71 9.03
CA ALA A 148 -3.38 0.56 8.31
C ALA A 148 -4.49 0.74 7.27
N HIS A 149 -4.82 -0.33 6.52
CA HIS A 149 -5.93 -0.28 5.57
C HIS A 149 -7.28 -0.11 6.28
N ALA A 150 -7.51 -0.79 7.40
CA ALA A 150 -8.73 -0.62 8.19
C ALA A 150 -8.92 0.83 8.67
N GLU A 151 -7.86 1.45 9.20
CA GLU A 151 -7.85 2.85 9.62
C GLU A 151 -8.07 3.81 8.44
N CYS A 152 -7.31 3.64 7.37
CA CYS A 152 -7.37 4.48 6.18
C CYS A 152 -8.75 4.44 5.51
N PHE A 153 -9.29 3.24 5.31
CA PHE A 153 -10.57 3.06 4.65
C PHE A 153 -11.75 3.51 5.50
N LYS A 154 -11.68 3.32 6.82
CA LYS A 154 -12.65 3.93 7.74
C LYS A 154 -12.62 5.46 7.69
N TYR A 155 -11.44 6.05 7.50
CA TYR A 155 -11.29 7.51 7.44
C TYR A 155 -11.90 8.10 6.16
N PHE A 156 -11.61 7.50 5.00
CA PHE A 156 -12.02 8.06 3.71
C PHE A 156 -13.38 7.60 3.22
N PHE A 157 -13.84 6.40 3.59
CA PHE A 157 -15.05 5.78 3.04
C PHE A 157 -16.08 5.47 4.13
N LYS A 158 -17.36 5.48 3.75
CA LYS A 158 -18.49 5.27 4.67
C LYS A 158 -18.99 3.83 4.62
N PHE A 159 -18.11 2.87 4.86
CA PHE A 159 -18.54 1.47 4.98
C PHE A 159 -19.45 1.25 6.17
N LYS A 160 -20.48 0.41 5.99
CA LYS A 160 -21.39 -0.02 7.05
C LYS A 160 -20.83 -1.19 7.83
N GLU A 161 -20.01 -2.02 7.17
CA GLU A 161 -19.37 -3.20 7.73
C GLU A 161 -17.93 -3.31 7.18
N ILE A 162 -16.98 -3.62 8.04
CA ILE A 162 -15.58 -3.91 7.69
C ILE A 162 -15.26 -5.28 8.26
N ARG A 163 -15.22 -6.29 7.38
CA ARG A 163 -14.91 -7.67 7.73
C ARG A 163 -13.41 -7.87 7.70
N ILE A 164 -12.89 -8.49 8.75
CA ILE A 164 -11.45 -8.81 8.87
C ILE A 164 -11.30 -10.32 9.04
N TRP A 165 -10.55 -10.89 8.14
CA TRP A 165 -10.13 -12.28 8.19
C TRP A 165 -8.61 -12.39 8.31
N ASN A 166 -8.14 -13.41 9.01
CA ASN A 166 -6.73 -13.79 9.06
C ASN A 166 -6.59 -15.30 9.28
N ARG A 167 -5.57 -15.93 8.67
CA ARG A 167 -5.26 -17.34 8.85
C ARG A 167 -5.14 -17.75 10.33
N THR A 168 -4.66 -16.85 11.18
CA THR A 168 -4.68 -16.99 12.65
C THR A 168 -5.85 -16.17 13.19
N PRO A 169 -6.99 -16.78 13.55
CA PRO A 169 -8.21 -16.06 13.92
C PRO A 169 -8.03 -15.10 15.10
N GLN A 170 -7.17 -15.46 16.06
CA GLN A 170 -6.88 -14.63 17.24
C GLN A 170 -6.35 -13.25 16.86
N LYS A 171 -5.52 -13.14 15.81
CA LYS A 171 -5.00 -11.86 15.32
C LYS A 171 -6.11 -11.00 14.73
N ALA A 172 -7.04 -11.57 13.97
CA ALA A 172 -8.17 -10.84 13.41
C ALA A 172 -9.12 -10.35 14.53
N ASN A 173 -9.43 -11.21 15.49
CA ASN A 173 -10.28 -10.83 16.63
C ASN A 173 -9.64 -9.73 17.48
N GLN A 174 -8.34 -9.81 17.75
CA GLN A 174 -7.60 -8.76 18.47
C GLN A 174 -7.66 -7.43 17.72
N LEU A 175 -7.40 -7.42 16.40
CA LEU A 175 -7.46 -6.22 15.59
C LEU A 175 -8.86 -5.60 15.56
N VAL A 176 -9.89 -6.41 15.39
CA VAL A 176 -11.31 -5.97 15.44
C VAL A 176 -11.65 -5.32 16.79
N THR A 177 -11.25 -5.95 17.89
CA THR A 177 -11.47 -5.41 19.23
C THR A 177 -10.80 -4.07 19.43
N GLU A 178 -9.51 -3.96 19.03
CA GLU A 178 -8.73 -2.73 19.11
C GLU A 178 -9.38 -1.59 18.31
N LEU A 179 -9.77 -1.86 17.07
CA LEU A 179 -10.36 -0.85 16.19
C LEU A 179 -11.75 -0.40 16.65
N ASN A 180 -12.58 -1.33 17.10
CA ASN A 180 -13.91 -0.99 17.64
C ASN A 180 -13.81 -0.13 18.91
N VAL A 181 -12.89 -0.46 19.83
CA VAL A 181 -12.62 0.35 21.02
C VAL A 181 -12.09 1.73 20.64
N LYS A 182 -11.08 1.78 19.79
CA LYS A 182 -10.44 3.04 19.35
C LYS A 182 -11.43 4.02 18.73
N HIS A 183 -12.36 3.52 17.91
CA HIS A 183 -13.32 4.34 17.18
C HIS A 183 -14.68 4.44 17.80
N ASN A 184 -14.89 3.82 18.96
CA ASN A 184 -16.19 3.70 19.64
C ASN A 184 -17.30 3.27 18.65
N THR A 185 -17.10 2.11 18.00
CA THR A 185 -17.98 1.60 16.92
C THR A 185 -18.08 0.08 16.96
N ASN A 186 -18.98 -0.50 16.18
CA ASN A 186 -19.12 -1.95 15.99
C ASN A 186 -19.11 -2.33 14.51
N ILE A 187 -18.56 -1.48 13.63
CA ILE A 187 -18.55 -1.75 12.19
C ILE A 187 -17.47 -2.77 11.80
N PHE A 188 -16.43 -2.96 12.61
CA PHE A 188 -15.40 -3.97 12.38
C PHE A 188 -15.89 -5.31 12.92
N THR A 189 -15.83 -6.34 12.06
CA THR A 189 -16.28 -7.69 12.39
C THR A 189 -15.20 -8.72 12.05
N HIS A 190 -14.98 -9.66 12.94
CA HIS A 190 -14.14 -10.84 12.66
C HIS A 190 -14.99 -11.91 11.98
N VAL A 191 -14.51 -12.48 10.89
CA VAL A 191 -15.15 -13.59 10.19
C VAL A 191 -14.26 -14.83 10.19
N ILE A 192 -14.89 -16.02 10.13
CA ILE A 192 -14.19 -17.29 10.34
C ILE A 192 -13.48 -17.76 9.07
N SER A 193 -14.08 -17.54 7.90
CA SER A 193 -13.50 -17.97 6.62
C SER A 193 -13.19 -16.79 5.71
N ASN A 194 -12.19 -16.98 4.81
CA ASN A 194 -11.88 -16.03 3.76
C ASN A 194 -13.05 -15.89 2.76
N GLU A 195 -13.77 -16.96 2.48
CA GLU A 195 -14.98 -16.92 1.64
C GLU A 195 -16.05 -16.01 2.25
N GLU A 196 -16.38 -16.19 3.54
CA GLU A 196 -17.32 -15.33 4.27
C GLU A 196 -16.89 -13.85 4.23
N CYS A 197 -15.57 -13.59 4.34
CA CYS A 197 -15.02 -12.26 4.26
C CYS A 197 -15.33 -11.60 2.91
N VAL A 198 -15.15 -12.33 1.82
CA VAL A 198 -15.21 -11.84 0.43
C VAL A 198 -16.63 -11.74 -0.10
N ARG A 199 -17.51 -12.73 0.20
CA ARG A 199 -18.84 -12.79 -0.40
C ARG A 199 -19.66 -11.53 -0.12
N GLY A 200 -20.11 -10.89 -1.21
CA GLY A 200 -20.91 -9.66 -1.16
C GLY A 200 -20.14 -8.38 -0.84
N ALA A 201 -18.81 -8.44 -0.64
CA ALA A 201 -18.00 -7.25 -0.41
C ALA A 201 -17.97 -6.33 -1.63
N ASP A 202 -18.03 -5.03 -1.40
CA ASP A 202 -17.93 -3.99 -2.43
C ASP A 202 -16.46 -3.71 -2.77
N VAL A 203 -15.63 -3.65 -1.74
CA VAL A 203 -14.19 -3.47 -1.85
C VAL A 203 -13.50 -4.57 -1.04
N ILE A 204 -12.44 -5.13 -1.60
CA ILE A 204 -11.66 -6.22 -1.02
C ILE A 204 -10.20 -5.79 -0.96
N ILE A 205 -9.52 -6.08 0.14
CA ILE A 205 -8.11 -5.77 0.34
C ILE A 205 -7.39 -7.05 0.76
N THR A 206 -6.35 -7.44 0.02
CA THR A 206 -5.47 -8.53 0.41
C THR A 206 -4.10 -8.01 0.82
N VAL A 207 -3.70 -8.33 2.04
CA VAL A 207 -2.45 -7.83 2.66
C VAL A 207 -1.73 -8.96 3.42
N THR A 208 -1.60 -10.12 2.77
CA THR A 208 -1.00 -11.31 3.38
C THR A 208 0.31 -11.72 2.71
N ASN A 209 0.96 -12.72 3.27
CA ASN A 209 2.08 -13.43 2.65
C ASN A 209 1.64 -14.82 2.17
N ALA A 210 0.41 -14.94 1.66
CA ALA A 210 -0.13 -16.23 1.20
C ALA A 210 0.65 -16.71 -0.04
N LEU A 211 1.01 -17.99 -0.03
CA LEU A 211 1.74 -18.61 -1.14
C LEU A 211 0.79 -19.12 -2.22
N ASP A 212 -0.45 -19.35 -1.85
CA ASP A 212 -1.53 -19.87 -2.68
C ASP A 212 -2.74 -18.93 -2.60
N PRO A 213 -3.66 -18.97 -3.58
CA PRO A 213 -4.81 -18.08 -3.61
C PRO A 213 -5.68 -18.16 -2.35
N ILE A 214 -6.07 -17.03 -1.84
CA ILE A 214 -6.99 -16.87 -0.71
C ILE A 214 -8.31 -16.25 -1.12
N ILE A 215 -8.44 -15.81 -2.37
CA ILE A 215 -9.68 -15.34 -2.98
C ILE A 215 -9.92 -16.16 -4.24
N MET A 216 -11.09 -16.81 -4.31
CA MET A 216 -11.56 -17.54 -5.48
C MET A 216 -12.48 -16.66 -6.32
N ASP A 217 -12.47 -16.88 -7.62
CA ASP A 217 -13.23 -16.12 -8.60
C ASP A 217 -14.74 -16.07 -8.30
N ASP A 218 -15.32 -17.23 -7.99
CA ASP A 218 -16.76 -17.38 -7.74
C ASP A 218 -17.26 -16.75 -6.42
N TRP A 219 -16.35 -16.27 -5.56
CA TRP A 219 -16.70 -15.55 -4.34
C TRP A 219 -16.89 -14.06 -4.57
N VAL A 220 -16.26 -13.52 -5.61
CA VAL A 220 -16.20 -12.08 -5.88
C VAL A 220 -17.45 -11.67 -6.66
N LYS A 221 -18.20 -10.72 -6.11
CA LYS A 221 -19.39 -10.24 -6.81
C LYS A 221 -19.03 -9.37 -8.01
N SER A 222 -19.90 -9.36 -9.01
CA SER A 222 -19.81 -8.46 -10.16
C SER A 222 -19.65 -7.00 -9.73
N GLY A 223 -18.67 -6.33 -10.34
CA GLY A 223 -18.34 -4.94 -10.12
C GLY A 223 -17.65 -4.62 -8.80
N ALA A 224 -17.16 -5.61 -8.06
CA ALA A 224 -16.32 -5.36 -6.89
C ALA A 224 -14.96 -4.78 -7.28
N HIS A 225 -14.31 -4.11 -6.33
CA HIS A 225 -12.95 -3.61 -6.46
C HIS A 225 -12.01 -4.35 -5.51
N ILE A 226 -10.86 -4.77 -6.01
CA ILE A 226 -9.85 -5.49 -5.23
C ILE A 226 -8.55 -4.70 -5.19
N ASN A 227 -8.04 -4.43 -4.00
CA ASN A 227 -6.68 -3.95 -3.79
C ASN A 227 -5.80 -5.15 -3.43
N ALA A 228 -5.02 -5.64 -4.37
CA ALA A 228 -4.09 -6.77 -4.20
C ALA A 228 -2.71 -6.21 -3.82
N VAL A 229 -2.37 -6.28 -2.54
CA VAL A 229 -1.20 -5.61 -1.94
C VAL A 229 -0.19 -6.60 -1.40
N GLY A 230 -0.63 -7.80 -1.03
CA GLY A 230 0.22 -8.79 -0.38
C GLY A 230 1.37 -9.28 -1.27
N LEU A 231 2.41 -9.77 -0.62
CA LEU A 231 3.57 -10.35 -1.27
C LEU A 231 3.78 -11.76 -0.71
N GLY A 232 3.19 -12.74 -1.38
CA GLY A 232 3.41 -14.15 -1.08
C GLY A 232 4.56 -14.74 -1.89
N ARG A 233 4.29 -15.79 -2.67
CA ARG A 233 5.25 -16.36 -3.64
C ARG A 233 5.53 -15.37 -4.77
N THR A 234 4.50 -14.67 -5.21
CA THR A 234 4.51 -13.58 -6.18
C THR A 234 3.55 -12.48 -5.71
N HIS A 235 3.60 -11.30 -6.29
CA HIS A 235 2.65 -10.22 -5.97
C HIS A 235 1.19 -10.52 -6.37
N HIS A 236 0.95 -11.54 -7.19
CA HIS A 236 -0.39 -11.92 -7.62
C HIS A 236 -0.85 -13.29 -7.06
N SER A 237 -0.15 -13.85 -6.07
CA SER A 237 -0.47 -15.17 -5.54
C SER A 237 -1.73 -15.23 -4.66
N GLU A 238 -2.22 -14.10 -4.16
CA GLU A 238 -3.38 -14.03 -3.27
C GLU A 238 -4.72 -14.24 -3.98
N LEU A 239 -4.81 -13.98 -5.29
CA LEU A 239 -6.00 -14.12 -6.10
C LEU A 239 -5.90 -15.34 -6.99
N GLU A 240 -7.01 -16.04 -7.21
CA GLU A 240 -7.10 -17.10 -8.21
C GLU A 240 -6.81 -16.53 -9.61
N GLU A 241 -5.99 -17.23 -10.41
CA GLU A 241 -5.58 -16.77 -11.74
C GLU A 241 -6.78 -16.49 -12.65
N LYS A 242 -7.82 -17.32 -12.55
CA LYS A 242 -9.05 -17.18 -13.33
C LYS A 242 -9.71 -15.79 -13.16
N LEU A 243 -9.63 -15.19 -11.98
CA LEU A 243 -10.18 -13.88 -11.69
C LEU A 243 -9.53 -12.78 -12.55
N TYR A 244 -8.22 -12.89 -12.81
CA TYR A 244 -7.50 -11.92 -13.63
C TYR A 244 -7.95 -11.90 -15.10
N TYR A 245 -8.46 -13.02 -15.66
CA TYR A 245 -8.86 -13.08 -17.06
C TYR A 245 -10.08 -12.23 -17.40
N HIS A 246 -10.93 -11.93 -16.43
CA HIS A 246 -12.12 -11.10 -16.64
C HIS A 246 -12.22 -9.90 -15.72
N ALA A 247 -11.16 -9.56 -15.03
CA ALA A 247 -11.03 -8.30 -14.30
C ALA A 247 -10.32 -7.23 -15.14
N ASP A 248 -10.61 -5.97 -14.83
CA ASP A 248 -9.83 -4.83 -15.32
C ASP A 248 -8.70 -4.58 -14.30
N VAL A 249 -7.45 -4.84 -14.71
CA VAL A 249 -6.30 -4.79 -13.80
C VAL A 249 -5.52 -3.49 -14.00
N TYR A 250 -5.40 -2.72 -12.93
CA TYR A 250 -4.65 -1.47 -12.85
C TYR A 250 -3.38 -1.67 -12.02
N ILE A 251 -2.39 -0.87 -12.30
CA ILE A 251 -1.06 -0.92 -11.65
C ILE A 251 -0.65 0.46 -11.14
N ASP A 252 0.31 0.49 -10.26
CA ASP A 252 0.99 1.73 -9.86
C ASP A 252 2.10 2.11 -10.86
N HIS A 253 2.94 1.18 -11.31
CA HIS A 253 4.07 1.46 -12.21
C HIS A 253 4.51 0.27 -13.06
N TRP A 254 5.01 0.55 -14.27
CA TRP A 254 5.40 -0.49 -15.24
C TRP A 254 6.72 -1.19 -14.91
N GLU A 255 7.66 -0.53 -14.23
CA GLU A 255 8.91 -1.16 -13.80
C GLU A 255 8.66 -2.33 -12.85
N GLY A 256 7.62 -2.21 -12.00
CA GLY A 256 7.15 -3.27 -11.13
C GLY A 256 6.49 -4.42 -11.90
N VAL A 257 5.68 -4.12 -12.91
CA VAL A 257 5.10 -5.16 -13.79
C VAL A 257 6.20 -6.00 -14.42
N ASN A 258 7.21 -5.37 -14.99
CA ASN A 258 8.29 -6.05 -15.67
C ASN A 258 9.14 -6.92 -14.75
N SER A 259 9.33 -6.49 -13.50
CA SER A 259 10.19 -7.18 -12.53
C SER A 259 9.44 -8.18 -11.63
N GLU A 260 8.18 -7.90 -11.27
CA GLU A 260 7.47 -8.62 -10.20
C GLU A 260 6.16 -9.29 -10.69
N LEU A 261 5.59 -8.84 -11.81
CA LEU A 261 4.38 -9.39 -12.42
C LEU A 261 4.62 -10.00 -13.81
N SER A 262 5.85 -10.28 -14.18
CA SER A 262 6.20 -10.78 -15.52
C SER A 262 5.47 -12.09 -15.89
N GLY A 263 5.08 -12.90 -14.90
CA GLY A 263 4.22 -14.10 -15.10
C GLY A 263 2.80 -13.70 -15.49
N LEU A 264 2.19 -12.80 -14.74
CA LEU A 264 0.84 -12.31 -14.99
C LEU A 264 0.74 -11.52 -16.31
N ALA A 265 1.76 -10.72 -16.62
CA ALA A 265 1.84 -9.94 -17.86
C ALA A 265 1.84 -10.78 -19.15
N LYS A 266 2.10 -12.08 -19.06
CA LYS A 266 1.97 -13.00 -20.19
C LYS A 266 0.54 -13.54 -20.37
N LEU A 267 -0.30 -13.38 -19.38
CA LEU A 267 -1.65 -13.94 -19.32
C LEU A 267 -2.72 -12.91 -19.61
N ILE A 268 -2.48 -11.63 -19.24
CA ILE A 268 -3.47 -10.56 -19.33
C ILE A 268 -2.86 -9.27 -19.86
N GLU A 269 -3.73 -8.38 -20.36
CA GLU A 269 -3.42 -6.97 -20.60
C GLU A 269 -3.82 -6.13 -19.40
N PHE A 270 -2.92 -5.26 -18.95
CA PHE A 270 -3.24 -4.27 -17.92
C PHE A 270 -3.95 -3.07 -18.52
N LYS A 271 -4.95 -2.55 -17.82
CA LYS A 271 -5.67 -1.32 -18.23
C LYS A 271 -4.76 -0.09 -18.19
N GLY A 272 -3.79 -0.09 -17.31
CA GLY A 272 -2.78 0.96 -17.17
C GLY A 272 -2.57 1.41 -15.73
N GLU A 273 -1.92 2.55 -15.63
CA GLU A 273 -1.52 3.13 -14.34
C GLU A 273 -2.69 3.85 -13.66
N VAL A 274 -2.79 3.75 -12.34
CA VAL A 274 -3.76 4.52 -11.55
C VAL A 274 -3.61 6.03 -11.79
N GLY A 275 -2.40 6.53 -11.98
CA GLY A 275 -2.15 7.93 -12.30
C GLY A 275 -2.89 8.42 -13.57
N LYS A 276 -3.06 7.56 -14.58
CA LYS A 276 -3.85 7.88 -15.77
C LYS A 276 -5.36 7.92 -15.47
N VAL A 277 -5.83 7.09 -14.55
CA VAL A 277 -7.23 7.15 -14.08
C VAL A 277 -7.47 8.45 -13.32
N ILE A 278 -6.57 8.87 -12.44
CA ILE A 278 -6.62 10.16 -11.74
C ILE A 278 -6.75 11.34 -12.73
N MET A 279 -6.06 11.27 -13.86
CA MET A 279 -6.08 12.29 -14.92
C MET A 279 -7.25 12.16 -15.91
N ASN A 280 -8.18 11.22 -15.70
CA ASN A 280 -9.28 10.90 -16.62
C ASN A 280 -8.80 10.50 -18.05
N GLN A 281 -7.62 9.95 -18.18
CA GLN A 281 -7.08 9.43 -19.45
C GLN A 281 -7.46 7.96 -19.68
N ILE A 282 -7.84 7.26 -18.63
CA ILE A 282 -8.41 5.92 -18.65
C ILE A 282 -9.70 5.98 -17.86
N THR A 283 -10.79 5.47 -18.45
CA THR A 283 -12.10 5.38 -17.82
C THR A 283 -12.46 3.94 -17.53
N THR A 284 -13.23 3.72 -16.46
CA THR A 284 -13.81 2.44 -16.09
C THR A 284 -15.25 2.41 -16.61
N GLU A 285 -15.46 1.94 -17.85
CA GLU A 285 -16.76 2.05 -18.53
C GLU A 285 -17.79 1.05 -18.01
N ASP A 286 -17.39 -0.20 -17.79
CA ASP A 286 -18.32 -1.23 -17.32
C ASP A 286 -18.38 -1.28 -15.79
N ILE A 287 -19.49 -0.79 -15.24
CA ILE A 287 -19.73 -0.78 -13.79
C ILE A 287 -19.87 -2.20 -13.19
N ASN A 288 -20.14 -3.22 -13.99
CA ASN A 288 -20.29 -4.59 -13.54
C ASN A 288 -18.99 -5.38 -13.59
N ARG A 289 -17.96 -4.84 -14.23
CA ARG A 289 -16.67 -5.51 -14.31
C ARG A 289 -15.93 -5.42 -12.99
N ILE A 290 -15.33 -6.54 -12.56
CA ILE A 290 -14.42 -6.56 -11.42
C ILE A 290 -13.20 -5.71 -11.77
N THR A 291 -12.72 -4.91 -10.83
CA THR A 291 -11.48 -4.15 -10.99
C THR A 291 -10.46 -4.59 -9.96
N VAL A 292 -9.20 -4.70 -10.36
CA VAL A 292 -8.08 -5.05 -9.49
C VAL A 292 -7.04 -3.94 -9.55
N PHE A 293 -6.66 -3.39 -8.43
CA PHE A 293 -5.44 -2.60 -8.28
C PHE A 293 -4.33 -3.51 -7.75
N GLN A 294 -3.35 -3.79 -8.59
CA GLN A 294 -2.16 -4.55 -8.22
C GLN A 294 -1.13 -3.58 -7.67
N SER A 295 -1.06 -3.47 -6.36
CA SER A 295 -0.16 -2.54 -5.67
C SER A 295 1.23 -3.17 -5.50
N LEU A 296 2.23 -2.59 -6.14
CA LEU A 296 3.62 -3.02 -6.09
C LEU A 296 4.47 -2.14 -5.18
N GLY A 297 4.02 -0.88 -4.97
CA GLY A 297 4.67 0.12 -4.14
C GLY A 297 5.83 0.82 -4.85
N MET A 298 5.81 2.13 -4.85
CA MET A 298 6.77 2.97 -5.57
C MET A 298 7.76 3.67 -4.63
N ALA A 299 9.02 3.80 -5.07
CA ALA A 299 10.01 4.61 -4.37
C ALA A 299 9.63 6.10 -4.35
N ILE A 300 8.92 6.58 -5.36
CA ILE A 300 8.47 7.98 -5.43
C ILE A 300 7.37 8.31 -4.42
N GLU A 301 6.58 7.34 -3.97
CA GLU A 301 5.66 7.53 -2.82
C GLU A 301 6.47 7.74 -1.54
N ASP A 302 7.56 7.00 -1.38
CA ASP A 302 8.48 7.17 -0.24
C ASP A 302 9.20 8.54 -0.32
N CYS A 303 9.55 9.00 -1.52
CA CYS A 303 10.08 10.35 -1.77
C CYS A 303 9.07 11.44 -1.36
N ALA A 304 7.84 11.35 -1.83
CA ALA A 304 6.78 12.32 -1.50
C ALA A 304 6.54 12.38 0.02
N MET A 305 6.45 11.22 0.67
CA MET A 305 6.26 11.16 2.12
C MET A 305 7.46 11.67 2.90
N SER A 306 8.68 11.39 2.44
CA SER A 306 9.89 11.90 3.11
C SER A 306 9.98 13.42 3.04
N ARG A 307 9.61 14.02 1.90
CA ARG A 307 9.49 15.47 1.75
C ARG A 307 8.43 16.07 2.68
N LEU A 308 7.24 15.48 2.68
CA LEU A 308 6.15 15.88 3.57
C LEU A 308 6.60 15.90 5.04
N VAL A 309 7.18 14.80 5.50
CA VAL A 309 7.64 14.64 6.89
C VAL A 309 8.75 15.66 7.21
N TYR A 310 9.72 15.82 6.31
CA TYR A 310 10.81 16.77 6.49
C TYR A 310 10.30 18.21 6.61
N ASP A 311 9.42 18.65 5.72
CA ASP A 311 8.89 20.01 5.72
C ASP A 311 8.04 20.29 6.97
N LEU A 312 7.23 19.33 7.41
CA LEU A 312 6.47 19.44 8.66
C LEU A 312 7.38 19.48 9.89
N TYR A 313 8.44 18.69 9.89
CA TYR A 313 9.44 18.70 10.97
C TYR A 313 10.13 20.08 11.08
N ILE A 314 10.62 20.62 9.97
CA ILE A 314 11.28 21.92 9.93
C ILE A 314 10.33 23.04 10.36
N LYS A 315 9.06 23.00 9.92
CA LYS A 315 8.05 23.97 10.32
C LYS A 315 7.81 23.97 11.83
N ASN A 316 7.72 22.78 12.43
CA ASN A 316 7.50 22.64 13.87
C ASN A 316 8.69 23.15 14.68
N GLN A 317 9.93 22.95 14.21
CA GLN A 317 11.13 23.47 14.88
C GLN A 317 11.23 24.99 14.86
N LYS A 318 10.62 25.67 13.89
CA LYS A 318 10.59 27.15 13.80
C LYS A 318 9.53 27.79 14.69
N ASN A 319 8.57 26.99 15.17
CA ASN A 319 7.48 27.46 16.02
C ASN A 319 7.73 27.20 17.52
N VAL A 320 8.87 26.62 17.87
CA VAL A 320 9.39 26.43 19.22
C VAL A 320 10.53 27.44 19.46
#